data_cef5b9486f7cce285852d744d5592a08
#
_entry.id   cef5b9486f7cce285852d744d5592a08
#
_cell.length_a   1.000
_cell.length_b   1.000
_cell.length_c   1.000
_cell.angle_alpha   90.00
_cell.angle_beta   90.00
_cell.angle_gamma   90.00
#
_symmetry.space_group_name_H-M   'P 1'
#
loop_
_entity.id
_entity.type
_entity.pdbx_description
1 polymer ?
#
loop_
_entity_poly.entity_id
_entity_poly.type
_entity_poly.pdbx_seq_one_letter_code
_entity_poly.pdbx_strand_id
1 'polypeptide(L)'
;MKQLAVKTSEIVRYASKNVVMNGSDSLTATAKAMELATLKARMMRGECVKFAYMKLNGEVRIAVGTLQKDSVEASINGNGLPKRFYGMFVYQDLLCNLEWRGFKEERFIGCIEN
;
A
#
# COMPACT_ATOMS: atom_id res chain seq x y z
N MET A 1 -23.00 3.16 -2.84
CA MET A 1 -21.84 3.34 -1.99
C MET A 1 -20.82 4.24 -2.68
N LYS A 2 -20.37 5.23 -1.98
CA LYS A 2 -19.41 6.19 -2.55
C LYS A 2 -18.02 5.56 -2.60
N GLN A 3 -17.49 5.36 -3.79
CA GLN A 3 -16.13 4.88 -3.94
C GLN A 3 -15.15 6.04 -3.78
N LEU A 4 -14.02 5.75 -3.14
CA LEU A 4 -12.91 6.70 -3.13
C LEU A 4 -12.31 6.76 -4.53
N ALA A 5 -12.20 7.96 -5.06
CA ALA A 5 -11.60 8.17 -6.36
C ALA A 5 -10.10 7.90 -6.28
N VAL A 6 -9.60 7.02 -7.14
CA VAL A 6 -8.18 6.76 -7.27
C VAL A 6 -7.65 7.71 -8.33
N LYS A 7 -6.67 8.52 -7.98
CA LYS A 7 -6.08 9.49 -8.91
C LYS A 7 -5.30 8.76 -10.00
N THR A 8 -5.55 9.12 -11.25
CA THR A 8 -4.80 8.58 -12.40
C THR A 8 -3.30 8.79 -12.24
N SER A 9 -2.88 9.93 -11.69
CA SER A 9 -1.47 10.23 -11.42
C SER A 9 -0.82 9.23 -10.47
N GLU A 10 -1.54 8.73 -9.47
CA GLU A 10 -1.03 7.69 -8.56
C GLU A 10 -0.83 6.37 -9.28
N ILE A 11 -1.78 5.98 -10.14
CA ILE A 11 -1.67 4.75 -10.93
C ILE A 11 -0.46 4.82 -11.86
N VAL A 12 -0.28 5.92 -12.55
CA VAL A 12 0.87 6.12 -13.45
C VAL A 12 2.18 6.07 -12.67
N ARG A 13 2.25 6.71 -11.50
CA ARG A 13 3.44 6.69 -10.65
C ARG A 13 3.80 5.27 -10.22
N TYR A 14 2.84 4.50 -9.75
CA TYR A 14 3.08 3.13 -9.32
C TYR A 14 3.50 2.24 -10.49
N ALA A 15 2.85 2.36 -11.63
CA ALA A 15 3.19 1.59 -12.83
C ALA A 15 4.61 1.90 -13.30
N SER A 16 4.98 3.17 -13.39
CA SER A 16 6.31 3.60 -13.79
C SER A 16 7.38 3.06 -12.86
N LYS A 17 7.13 3.12 -11.55
CA LYS A 17 8.05 2.59 -10.54
C LYS A 17 8.26 1.08 -10.71
N ASN A 18 7.19 0.33 -10.97
CA ASN A 18 7.29 -1.12 -11.20
C ASN A 18 8.10 -1.45 -12.45
N VAL A 19 7.90 -0.72 -13.54
CA VAL A 19 8.68 -0.93 -14.77
C VAL A 19 10.16 -0.69 -14.53
N VAL A 20 10.52 0.41 -13.88
CA VAL A 20 11.92 0.78 -13.63
C VAL A 20 12.58 -0.17 -12.63
N MET A 21 11.89 -0.52 -11.55
CA MET A 21 12.50 -1.26 -10.44
C MET A 21 12.49 -2.77 -10.63
N ASN A 22 11.49 -3.31 -11.30
CA ASN A 22 11.29 -4.77 -11.44
C ASN A 22 11.51 -5.28 -12.86
N GLY A 23 11.67 -4.40 -13.84
CA GLY A 23 11.74 -4.80 -15.25
C GLY A 23 10.43 -5.40 -15.76
N SER A 24 9.31 -5.11 -15.10
CA SER A 24 7.99 -5.61 -15.51
C SER A 24 7.57 -4.95 -16.81
N ASP A 25 6.78 -5.66 -17.64
CA ASP A 25 6.14 -5.01 -18.78
C ASP A 25 5.09 -4.00 -18.30
N SER A 26 4.73 -3.04 -19.17
CA SER A 26 3.85 -1.95 -18.77
C SER A 26 2.43 -2.41 -18.41
N LEU A 27 1.94 -3.50 -19.01
CA LEU A 27 0.62 -4.04 -18.69
C LEU A 27 0.60 -4.63 -17.27
N THR A 28 1.59 -5.45 -16.94
CA THR A 28 1.72 -6.05 -15.61
C THR A 28 1.93 -4.98 -14.54
N ALA A 29 2.78 -4.00 -14.82
CA ALA A 29 3.04 -2.89 -13.90
C ALA A 29 1.79 -2.04 -13.66
N THR A 30 1.01 -1.79 -14.70
CA THR A 30 -0.25 -1.05 -14.60
C THR A 30 -1.28 -1.82 -13.76
N ALA A 31 -1.41 -3.13 -13.97
CA ALA A 31 -2.32 -3.96 -13.19
C ALA A 31 -1.96 -3.95 -11.71
N LYS A 32 -0.67 -4.06 -11.36
CA LYS A 32 -0.20 -3.96 -9.98
C LYS A 32 -0.47 -2.58 -9.38
N ALA A 33 -0.25 -1.53 -10.15
CA ALA A 33 -0.50 -0.17 -9.68
C ALA A 33 -1.96 0.06 -9.36
N MET A 34 -2.86 -0.45 -10.18
CA MET A 34 -4.30 -0.38 -9.94
C MET A 34 -4.70 -1.15 -8.69
N GLU A 35 -4.13 -2.32 -8.48
CA GLU A 35 -4.38 -3.13 -7.29
C GLU A 35 -3.92 -2.43 -6.02
N LEU A 36 -2.73 -1.82 -6.03
CA LEU A 36 -2.23 -1.03 -4.89
C LEU A 36 -3.12 0.19 -4.60
N ALA A 37 -3.56 0.89 -5.63
CA ALA A 37 -4.43 2.05 -5.46
C ALA A 37 -5.78 1.63 -4.89
N THR A 38 -6.33 0.51 -5.32
CA THR A 38 -7.57 -0.05 -4.79
C THR A 38 -7.40 -0.47 -3.33
N LEU A 39 -6.29 -1.12 -3.00
CA LEU A 39 -5.96 -1.51 -1.62
C LEU A 39 -5.93 -0.29 -0.71
N LYS A 40 -5.24 0.76 -1.11
CA LYS A 40 -5.18 2.00 -0.33
C LYS A 40 -6.56 2.61 -0.12
N ALA A 41 -7.37 2.68 -1.17
CA ALA A 41 -8.72 3.23 -1.09
C ALA A 41 -9.61 2.43 -0.15
N ARG A 42 -9.52 1.10 -0.19
CA ARG A 42 -10.30 0.23 0.71
C ARG A 42 -9.90 0.43 2.16
N MET A 43 -8.60 0.47 2.43
CA MET A 43 -8.10 0.69 3.79
C MET A 43 -8.48 2.06 4.33
N MET A 44 -8.48 3.09 3.48
CA MET A 44 -8.89 4.43 3.89
C MET A 44 -10.39 4.55 4.17
N ARG A 45 -11.19 3.62 3.68
CA ARG A 45 -12.61 3.51 4.07
C ARG A 45 -12.81 2.77 5.39
N GLY A 46 -11.73 2.34 6.03
CA GLY A 46 -11.77 1.59 7.28
C GLY A 46 -11.87 0.08 7.10
N GLU A 47 -11.76 -0.42 5.88
CA GLU A 47 -11.73 -1.87 5.65
C GLU A 47 -10.44 -2.49 6.11
N CYS A 48 -10.52 -3.71 6.61
CA CYS A 48 -9.37 -4.55 6.94
C CYS A 48 -9.11 -5.46 5.76
N VAL A 49 -7.95 -5.32 5.13
CA VAL A 49 -7.64 -6.03 3.90
C VAL A 49 -6.43 -6.93 4.10
N LYS A 50 -6.54 -8.17 3.62
CA LYS A 50 -5.44 -9.13 3.64
C LYS A 50 -4.68 -9.03 2.31
N PHE A 51 -3.37 -8.91 2.40
CA PHE A 51 -2.51 -8.78 1.23
C PHE A 51 -1.14 -9.36 1.51
N ALA A 52 -0.36 -9.53 0.45
CA ALA A 52 0.98 -10.10 0.54
C ALA A 52 1.99 -9.18 -0.14
N TYR A 53 3.18 -9.12 0.42
CA TYR A 53 4.32 -8.44 -0.18
C TYR A 53 5.62 -9.15 0.21
N MET A 54 6.69 -8.84 -0.51
CA MET A 54 8.00 -9.40 -0.24
C MET A 54 8.78 -8.50 0.72
N LYS A 55 9.29 -9.09 1.78
CA LYS A 55 10.17 -8.40 2.74
C LYS A 55 11.56 -8.19 2.13
N LEU A 56 12.35 -7.34 2.77
CA LEU A 56 13.71 -7.05 2.32
C LEU A 56 14.60 -8.31 2.27
N ASN A 57 14.34 -9.28 3.14
CA ASN A 57 15.10 -10.55 3.18
C ASN A 57 14.62 -11.59 2.16
N GLY A 58 13.68 -11.25 1.30
CA GLY A 58 13.14 -12.15 0.28
C GLY A 58 11.99 -13.02 0.73
N GLU A 59 11.61 -12.96 2.00
CA GLU A 59 10.45 -13.73 2.50
C GLU A 59 9.14 -13.03 2.17
N VAL A 60 8.09 -13.83 1.91
CA VAL A 60 6.74 -13.30 1.70
C VAL A 60 6.08 -13.05 3.04
N ARG A 61 5.55 -11.85 3.22
CA ARG A 61 4.73 -11.51 4.38
C ARG A 61 3.27 -11.45 3.98
N ILE A 62 2.43 -12.15 4.75
CA ILE A 62 0.98 -12.02 4.66
C ILE A 62 0.56 -11.03 5.75
N ALA A 63 -0.05 -9.94 5.34
CA ALA A 63 -0.45 -8.86 6.26
C ALA A 63 -1.96 -8.65 6.24
N VAL A 64 -2.49 -8.19 7.36
CA VAL A 64 -3.85 -7.68 7.45
C VAL A 64 -3.74 -6.22 7.84
N GLY A 65 -4.10 -5.34 6.95
CA GLY A 65 -3.87 -3.90 7.13
C GLY A 65 -5.13 -3.07 7.04
N THR A 66 -5.05 -1.88 7.59
CA THR A 66 -6.07 -0.85 7.50
C THR A 66 -5.40 0.52 7.60
N LEU A 67 -6.21 1.57 7.40
CA LEU A 67 -5.79 2.96 7.63
C LEU A 67 -6.91 3.63 8.42
N GLN A 68 -6.71 3.77 9.72
CA GLN A 68 -7.69 4.44 10.57
C GLN A 68 -7.63 5.95 10.36
N LYS A 69 -8.78 6.56 10.17
CA LYS A 69 -8.91 7.99 9.89
C LYS A 69 -8.18 8.85 10.93
N ASP A 70 -8.40 8.57 12.20
CA ASP A 70 -7.79 9.35 13.28
C ASP A 70 -6.26 9.24 13.29
N SER A 71 -5.73 8.06 13.02
CA SER A 71 -4.28 7.83 12.94
C SER A 71 -3.67 8.52 11.73
N VAL A 72 -4.37 8.51 10.58
CA VAL A 72 -3.92 9.21 9.37
C VAL A 72 -3.90 10.71 9.60
N GLU A 73 -4.94 11.28 10.19
CA GLU A 73 -5.03 12.69 10.50
C GLU A 73 -3.93 13.12 11.50
N ALA A 74 -3.68 12.30 12.53
CA ALA A 74 -2.61 12.57 13.47
C ALA A 74 -1.24 12.59 12.80
N SER A 75 -1.00 11.71 11.83
CA SER A 75 0.25 11.69 11.06
C SER A 75 0.41 12.93 10.19
N ILE A 76 -0.68 13.44 9.62
CA ILE A 76 -0.65 14.65 8.79
C ILE A 76 -0.42 15.89 9.64
N ASN A 77 -1.13 16.02 10.77
CA ASN A 77 -1.16 17.21 11.59
C ASN A 77 -0.09 17.25 12.70
N GLY A 78 0.57 16.14 12.95
CA GLY A 78 1.62 16.02 13.96
C GLY A 78 3.01 16.04 13.34
N ASN A 79 3.85 15.11 13.79
CA ASN A 79 5.24 15.01 13.33
C ASN A 79 5.39 14.24 12.01
N GLY A 80 4.30 13.79 11.41
CA GLY A 80 4.30 12.98 10.22
C GLY A 80 4.78 11.55 10.48
N LEU A 81 4.93 10.80 9.39
CA LEU A 81 5.48 9.43 9.47
C LEU A 81 6.99 9.48 9.62
N PRO A 82 7.59 8.50 10.33
CA PRO A 82 9.05 8.38 10.40
C PRO A 82 9.68 8.36 9.00
N LYS A 83 10.89 8.90 8.90
CA LYS A 83 11.62 8.98 7.62
C LYS A 83 11.80 7.63 6.94
N ARG A 84 11.90 6.54 7.74
CA ARG A 84 12.03 5.18 7.20
C ARG A 84 10.88 4.76 6.28
N PHE A 85 9.73 5.43 6.39
CA PHE A 85 8.55 5.14 5.56
C PHE A 85 8.44 6.02 4.31
N TYR A 86 9.35 6.97 4.12
CA TYR A 86 9.30 7.84 2.95
C TYR A 86 9.49 7.02 1.67
N GLY A 87 8.61 7.25 0.70
CA GLY A 87 8.61 6.51 -0.56
C GLY A 87 8.05 5.10 -0.48
N MET A 88 7.47 4.73 0.66
CA MET A 88 6.86 3.41 0.86
C MET A 88 5.34 3.50 0.86
N PHE A 89 4.71 2.36 0.53
CA PHE A 89 3.30 2.15 0.81
C PHE A 89 3.17 1.78 2.29
N VAL A 90 2.40 2.56 3.04
CA VAL A 90 2.27 2.37 4.50
C VAL A 90 0.87 1.92 4.89
N TYR A 91 0.79 1.14 5.95
CA TYR A 91 -0.46 0.62 6.49
C TYR A 91 -0.33 0.42 7.99
N GLN A 92 -1.47 0.25 8.67
CA GLN A 92 -1.50 -0.12 10.07
C GLN A 92 -1.74 -1.63 10.18
N ASP A 93 -0.86 -2.32 10.88
CA ASP A 93 -0.86 -3.78 10.98
C ASP A 93 -1.81 -4.22 12.08
N LEU A 94 -2.92 -4.86 11.68
CA LEU A 94 -3.92 -5.40 12.63
C LEU A 94 -3.37 -6.54 13.48
N LEU A 95 -2.37 -7.24 13.00
CA LEU A 95 -1.75 -8.35 13.75
C LEU A 95 -0.73 -7.87 14.78
N CYS A 96 -0.38 -6.58 14.75
CA CYS A 96 0.62 -5.97 15.64
C CYS A 96 0.10 -4.65 16.23
N ASN A 97 -1.06 -4.66 16.83
CA ASN A 97 -1.64 -3.53 17.55
C ASN A 97 -1.71 -2.23 16.75
N LEU A 98 -2.01 -2.32 15.46
CA LEU A 98 -2.11 -1.17 14.55
C LEU A 98 -0.80 -0.38 14.42
N GLU A 99 0.33 -1.02 14.61
CA GLU A 99 1.62 -0.40 14.33
C GLU A 99 1.74 -0.04 12.86
N TRP A 100 2.38 1.10 12.60
CA TRP A 100 2.71 1.50 11.25
C TRP A 100 3.78 0.60 10.66
N ARG A 101 3.51 0.10 9.46
CA ARG A 101 4.45 -0.67 8.66
C ARG A 101 4.45 -0.15 7.24
N GLY A 102 5.53 -0.41 6.53
CA GLY A 102 5.65 0.01 5.14
C GLY A 102 6.41 -1.01 4.31
N PHE A 103 6.18 -0.98 3.02
CA PHE A 103 6.94 -1.75 2.04
C PHE A 103 7.09 -0.93 0.77
N LYS A 104 8.14 -1.23 0.02
CA LYS A 104 8.33 -0.59 -1.29
C LYS A 104 7.27 -1.10 -2.26
N GLU A 105 6.68 -0.21 -3.01
CA GLU A 105 5.56 -0.52 -3.92
C GLU A 105 5.90 -1.63 -4.91
N GLU A 106 7.15 -1.68 -5.39
CA GLU A 106 7.62 -2.71 -6.31
C GLU A 106 7.67 -4.12 -5.70
N ARG A 107 7.58 -4.23 -4.37
CA ARG A 107 7.58 -5.51 -3.66
C ARG A 107 6.18 -6.05 -3.39
N PHE A 108 5.16 -5.34 -3.77
CA PHE A 108 3.78 -5.78 -3.60
C PHE A 108 3.51 -7.01 -4.46
N ILE A 109 2.87 -8.03 -3.87
CA ILE A 109 2.50 -9.27 -4.56
C ILE A 109 1.04 -9.22 -4.98
N GLY A 110 0.14 -8.97 -4.05
CA GLY A 110 -1.28 -8.92 -4.37
C GLY A 110 -2.18 -8.98 -3.15
N CYS A 111 -3.46 -8.67 -3.35
CA CYS A 111 -4.47 -8.85 -2.32
C CYS A 111 -4.90 -10.31 -2.26
N ILE A 112 -5.18 -10.78 -1.05
CA ILE A 112 -5.65 -12.15 -0.81
C ILE A 112 -7.14 -12.05 -0.50
N GLU A 113 -7.94 -12.65 -1.33
CA GLU A 113 -9.39 -12.68 -1.12
C GLU A 113 -9.80 -14.00 -0.49
N ASN A 114 -10.71 -13.89 0.43
CA ASN A 114 -11.28 -15.06 1.10
C ASN A 114 -12.53 -15.55 0.36
#